data_51478c10c14e8f60b67e80b45e64d168
#
_entry.id   51478c10c14e8f60b67e80b45e64d168
#
_cell.length_a   1.000
_cell.length_b   1.000
_cell.length_c   1.000
_cell.angle_alpha   90.00
_cell.angle_beta   90.00
_cell.angle_gamma   90.00
#
_symmetry.space_group_name_H-M   'P 1'
#
loop_
_entity.id
_entity.type
_entity.pdbx_description
1 polymer ?
#
loop_
_entity_poly.entity_id
_entity_poly.type
_entity_poly.pdbx_seq_one_letter_code
_entity_poly.pdbx_strand_id
1 'polypeptide(L)'
;MKKLFIVFLAAFLLCGGLKTQAQNDGVTLYFSAEEMPNLIKCLPPPPDTIGVDFAHDILRYMWGKTQRCDSARAAIAFRDAVWDYDSLFAEYNVPFGLEISKEGTPEIYKFLVNSLSTIDQTRVEPKAFYHRKRPFERFREHMLTINEEKYLSGEGSYPSGHSQRGYATALLLTEVNPANADTLMARGYMYGESRVIVGAHWQSDVDASRLCAAIGVARLHTSPAFLEQLSKAQAEFKRLMGALSPTDDASQFVNITDVVPDAILEIRYYSTYNFVGTRVDGYLEPVALLTRQAADSLCAVSDDLKKQGYRLKIFDAYRPQCAVDHFVRWAADVNDTLMKPYFYPDVPRDKLFKLGYIAEKSGHTRGSTVDLTLFDMATEKEVDMGGTFDWFGKESHPDFGGNPNTGKYKPNDRITAEQFHNRMILREAMLRHGFKPIGEEWWHFTLKNEPFPDTYFTFPVKKL
;
A
#
# COMPACT_ATOMS: atom_id res chain seq x y z
N MET A 1 10.20 6.49 74.13
CA MET A 1 9.47 6.05 72.95
C MET A 1 9.30 7.16 71.91
N LYS A 2 10.38 7.88 71.55
CA LYS A 2 10.32 8.96 70.51
C LYS A 2 11.56 9.00 69.60
N LYS A 3 12.27 7.86 69.43
CA LYS A 3 13.47 7.79 68.57
C LYS A 3 13.43 6.67 67.53
N LEU A 4 12.27 6.00 67.32
CA LEU A 4 12.15 4.87 66.37
C LEU A 4 11.29 5.16 65.13
N PHE A 5 10.82 6.41 64.96
CA PHE A 5 9.94 6.79 63.81
C PHE A 5 10.62 7.60 62.72
N ILE A 6 11.93 7.92 62.87
CA ILE A 6 12.66 8.76 61.89
C ILE A 6 13.54 7.94 60.94
N VAL A 7 13.79 6.66 61.26
CA VAL A 7 14.65 5.82 60.39
C VAL A 7 13.91 5.11 59.24
N PHE A 8 12.57 5.01 59.30
CA PHE A 8 11.77 4.39 58.21
C PHE A 8 11.40 5.33 57.08
N LEU A 9 11.50 6.65 57.24
CA LEU A 9 11.15 7.61 56.16
C LEU A 9 12.35 7.92 55.26
N ALA A 10 13.59 7.57 55.64
CA ALA A 10 14.77 7.78 54.81
C ALA A 10 15.10 6.59 53.87
N ALA A 11 14.49 5.41 54.10
CA ALA A 11 14.73 4.23 53.29
C ALA A 11 13.77 4.15 52.06
N PHE A 12 12.67 4.93 52.06
CA PHE A 12 11.71 4.96 50.94
C PHE A 12 12.07 5.99 49.85
N LEU A 13 13.06 6.85 50.10
CA LEU A 13 13.56 7.87 49.15
C LEU A 13 14.78 7.43 48.36
N LEU A 14 15.28 6.21 48.58
CA LEU A 14 16.47 5.68 47.86
C LEU A 14 16.20 4.53 46.89
N CYS A 15 14.96 4.04 46.81
CA CYS A 15 14.55 3.03 45.79
C CYS A 15 13.73 3.61 44.62
N GLY A 16 13.49 4.92 44.57
CA GLY A 16 12.77 5.62 43.49
C GLY A 16 13.66 6.17 42.39
N GLY A 17 14.92 5.74 42.28
CA GLY A 17 15.90 6.31 41.36
C GLY A 17 16.50 5.39 40.35
N LEU A 18 15.77 4.39 39.84
CA LEU A 18 16.07 3.85 38.51
C LEU A 18 15.46 4.79 37.46
N LYS A 19 16.11 5.95 37.28
CA LYS A 19 16.03 6.67 36.01
C LYS A 19 16.50 5.68 34.96
N THR A 20 15.57 5.12 34.19
CA THR A 20 15.90 4.67 32.85
C THR A 20 16.49 5.89 32.16
N GLN A 21 17.78 5.91 32.03
CA GLN A 21 18.54 6.81 31.18
C GLN A 21 18.22 6.37 29.73
N ALA A 22 16.96 6.65 29.28
CA ALA A 22 16.66 6.71 27.87
C ALA A 22 17.34 7.98 27.36
N GLN A 23 18.17 7.81 26.40
CA GLN A 23 18.91 8.82 25.65
C GLN A 23 18.09 10.08 25.47
N ASN A 24 18.51 11.15 26.14
CA ASN A 24 17.96 12.50 25.99
C ASN A 24 18.60 13.20 24.79
N ASP A 25 18.64 12.53 23.63
CA ASP A 25 19.13 13.15 22.40
C ASP A 25 17.98 13.90 21.72
N GLY A 26 17.74 15.14 22.16
CA GLY A 26 16.93 16.10 21.42
C GLY A 26 15.40 16.03 21.60
N VAL A 27 14.87 15.21 22.52
CA VAL A 27 13.42 15.15 22.78
C VAL A 27 12.96 16.36 23.59
N THR A 28 11.97 17.09 23.07
CA THR A 28 11.32 18.20 23.75
C THR A 28 9.88 17.84 24.09
N LEU A 29 9.54 17.82 25.37
CA LEU A 29 8.17 17.62 25.83
C LEU A 29 7.37 18.90 25.68
N TYR A 30 6.13 18.81 25.21
CA TYR A 30 5.21 19.95 25.11
C TYR A 30 4.56 20.28 26.44
N PHE A 31 4.41 19.29 27.32
CA PHE A 31 3.85 19.39 28.66
C PHE A 31 4.58 18.45 29.62
N SER A 32 4.68 18.81 30.88
CA SER A 32 5.08 17.89 31.95
C SER A 32 3.95 16.88 32.25
N ALA A 33 4.26 15.82 33.01
CA ALA A 33 3.26 14.82 33.38
C ALA A 33 2.08 15.43 34.18
N GLU A 34 2.35 16.40 35.02
CA GLU A 34 1.36 17.10 35.86
C GLU A 34 0.44 18.01 35.04
N GLU A 35 0.92 18.54 33.91
CA GLU A 35 0.14 19.38 33.01
C GLU A 35 -0.73 18.59 32.05
N MET A 36 -0.45 17.27 31.89
CA MET A 36 -1.25 16.35 31.08
C MET A 36 -2.52 15.93 31.85
N PRO A 37 -3.60 15.55 31.12
CA PRO A 37 -4.82 15.07 31.77
C PRO A 37 -4.56 13.85 32.65
N ASN A 38 -5.14 13.83 33.86
CA ASN A 38 -5.07 12.68 34.75
C ASN A 38 -6.01 11.55 34.24
N LEU A 39 -5.43 10.51 33.69
CA LEU A 39 -6.20 9.42 33.06
C LEU A 39 -7.00 8.58 34.03
N ILE A 40 -6.67 8.54 35.34
CA ILE A 40 -7.48 7.86 36.35
C ILE A 40 -8.86 8.54 36.48
N LYS A 41 -8.92 9.86 36.29
CA LYS A 41 -10.15 10.63 36.34
C LYS A 41 -10.93 10.65 35.01
N CYS A 42 -10.26 10.43 33.90
CA CYS A 42 -10.84 10.57 32.57
C CYS A 42 -11.31 9.24 31.97
N LEU A 43 -10.69 8.11 32.36
CA LEU A 43 -10.98 6.80 31.79
C LEU A 43 -12.02 6.05 32.63
N PRO A 44 -12.86 5.21 32.01
CA PRO A 44 -13.58 4.20 32.73
C PRO A 44 -12.60 3.25 33.42
N PRO A 45 -12.93 2.71 34.60
CA PRO A 45 -12.07 1.70 35.23
C PRO A 45 -12.02 0.43 34.38
N PRO A 46 -10.96 -0.38 34.49
CA PRO A 46 -10.92 -1.68 33.83
C PRO A 46 -12.09 -2.56 34.34
N PRO A 47 -12.64 -3.44 33.49
CA PRO A 47 -13.76 -4.33 33.87
C PRO A 47 -13.47 -5.15 35.11
N ASP A 48 -14.49 -5.27 35.97
CA ASP A 48 -14.47 -6.23 37.10
C ASP A 48 -14.40 -7.65 36.54
N THR A 49 -13.54 -8.47 37.14
CA THR A 49 -13.27 -9.85 36.71
C THR A 49 -14.48 -10.82 36.88
N ILE A 50 -15.59 -10.39 37.46
CA ILE A 50 -16.82 -11.11 37.61
C ILE A 50 -17.91 -10.59 36.63
N GLY A 51 -17.66 -9.43 36.00
CA GLY A 51 -18.62 -8.73 35.13
C GLY A 51 -18.71 -9.29 33.71
N VAL A 52 -19.79 -8.94 33.02
CA VAL A 52 -20.03 -9.28 31.61
C VAL A 52 -18.97 -8.68 30.70
N ASP A 53 -18.49 -7.45 30.98
CA ASP A 53 -17.46 -6.79 30.19
C ASP A 53 -16.12 -7.55 30.23
N PHE A 54 -15.83 -8.23 31.35
CA PHE A 54 -14.64 -9.07 31.42
C PHE A 54 -14.82 -10.37 30.63
N ALA A 55 -16.05 -10.89 30.49
CA ALA A 55 -16.30 -12.02 29.60
C ALA A 55 -16.00 -11.65 28.14
N HIS A 56 -16.28 -10.41 27.73
CA HIS A 56 -15.85 -9.91 26.42
C HIS A 56 -14.32 -9.89 26.28
N ASP A 57 -13.58 -9.44 27.28
CA ASP A 57 -12.12 -9.49 27.29
C ASP A 57 -11.57 -10.92 27.11
N ILE A 58 -12.19 -11.90 27.77
CA ILE A 58 -11.82 -13.33 27.61
C ILE A 58 -12.09 -13.80 26.18
N LEU A 59 -13.27 -13.50 25.62
CA LEU A 59 -13.61 -13.90 24.24
C LEU A 59 -12.65 -13.27 23.22
N ARG A 60 -12.29 -12.02 23.40
CA ARG A 60 -11.30 -11.33 22.53
C ARG A 60 -9.89 -11.90 22.70
N TYR A 61 -9.50 -12.29 23.90
CA TYR A 61 -8.22 -13.00 24.10
C TYR A 61 -8.20 -14.35 23.36
N MET A 62 -9.29 -15.13 23.46
CA MET A 62 -9.42 -16.40 22.72
C MET A 62 -9.40 -16.18 21.21
N TRP A 63 -10.12 -15.17 20.72
CA TRP A 63 -10.03 -14.74 19.31
C TRP A 63 -8.59 -14.40 18.92
N GLY A 64 -7.86 -13.63 19.72
CA GLY A 64 -6.46 -13.30 19.47
C GLY A 64 -5.58 -14.54 19.29
N LYS A 65 -5.83 -15.58 20.07
CA LYS A 65 -5.11 -16.87 19.92
C LYS A 65 -5.41 -17.53 18.56
N THR A 66 -6.63 -17.47 18.06
CA THR A 66 -6.97 -18.02 16.73
C THR A 66 -6.27 -17.27 15.62
N GLN A 67 -6.07 -15.96 15.76
CA GLN A 67 -5.37 -15.13 14.77
C GLN A 67 -3.86 -15.47 14.61
N ARG A 68 -3.28 -16.15 15.60
CA ARG A 68 -1.89 -16.65 15.52
C ARG A 68 -1.71 -17.77 14.49
N CYS A 69 -2.81 -18.42 14.06
CA CYS A 69 -2.77 -19.42 12.98
C CYS A 69 -2.57 -18.81 11.59
N ASP A 70 -2.90 -17.54 11.42
CA ASP A 70 -2.53 -16.76 10.23
C ASP A 70 -1.11 -16.22 10.41
N SER A 71 -0.16 -16.82 9.69
CA SER A 71 1.26 -16.48 9.81
C SER A 71 1.55 -15.02 9.43
N ALA A 72 0.84 -14.44 8.46
CA ALA A 72 1.01 -13.05 8.05
C ALA A 72 0.51 -12.10 9.16
N ARG A 73 -0.66 -12.37 9.73
CA ARG A 73 -1.21 -11.57 10.84
C ARG A 73 -0.39 -11.70 12.12
N ALA A 74 0.11 -12.90 12.41
CA ALA A 74 1.01 -13.16 13.53
C ALA A 74 2.34 -12.41 13.39
N ALA A 75 2.93 -12.38 12.19
CA ALA A 75 4.16 -11.64 11.91
C ALA A 75 3.97 -10.11 12.12
N ILE A 76 2.85 -9.54 11.69
CA ILE A 76 2.52 -8.13 11.97
C ILE A 76 2.41 -7.91 13.48
N ALA A 77 1.71 -8.78 14.20
CA ALA A 77 1.55 -8.64 15.64
C ALA A 77 2.90 -8.74 16.40
N PHE A 78 3.82 -9.54 15.88
CA PHE A 78 5.16 -9.66 16.42
C PHE A 78 5.98 -8.38 16.22
N ARG A 79 5.94 -7.75 15.03
CA ARG A 79 6.61 -6.46 14.77
C ARG A 79 6.01 -5.33 15.61
N ASP A 80 4.69 -5.28 15.77
CA ASP A 80 3.99 -4.29 16.59
C ASP A 80 4.32 -4.40 18.09
N ALA A 81 5.05 -5.43 18.50
CA ALA A 81 5.50 -5.61 19.88
C ALA A 81 6.83 -4.90 20.20
N VAL A 82 7.56 -4.45 19.19
CA VAL A 82 8.82 -3.73 19.37
C VAL A 82 8.59 -2.34 19.94
N TRP A 83 9.40 -1.91 20.94
CA TRP A 83 9.14 -0.70 21.74
C TRP A 83 10.00 0.52 21.36
N ASP A 84 10.66 0.56 20.24
CA ASP A 84 11.38 1.75 19.77
C ASP A 84 10.57 2.55 18.74
N TYR A 85 10.93 3.80 18.53
CA TYR A 85 10.21 4.69 17.62
C TYR A 85 10.47 4.35 16.14
N ASP A 86 11.68 3.96 15.78
CA ASP A 86 12.03 3.68 14.39
C ASP A 86 11.23 2.46 13.88
N SER A 87 11.14 1.39 14.69
CA SER A 87 10.29 0.23 14.40
C SER A 87 8.80 0.58 14.35
N LEU A 88 8.32 1.44 15.26
CA LEU A 88 6.93 1.90 15.24
C LEU A 88 6.62 2.67 13.95
N PHE A 89 7.48 3.61 13.57
CA PHE A 89 7.24 4.46 12.39
C PHE A 89 7.35 3.67 11.09
N ALA A 90 8.24 2.69 11.00
CA ALA A 90 8.35 1.80 9.85
C ALA A 90 7.02 1.10 9.51
N GLU A 91 6.22 0.76 10.50
CA GLU A 91 4.90 0.14 10.31
C GLU A 91 3.84 1.12 9.76
N TYR A 92 4.16 2.41 9.70
CA TYR A 92 3.31 3.47 9.12
C TYR A 92 3.81 4.01 7.78
N ASN A 93 5.02 3.66 7.33
CA ASN A 93 5.59 4.17 6.07
C ASN A 93 4.65 3.96 4.87
N VAL A 94 4.12 2.75 4.71
CA VAL A 94 3.21 2.42 3.60
C VAL A 94 1.90 3.20 3.67
N PRO A 95 1.13 3.19 4.77
CA PRO A 95 -0.11 3.97 4.85
C PRO A 95 0.11 5.48 4.86
N PHE A 96 1.28 5.97 5.28
CA PHE A 96 1.61 7.39 5.26
C PHE A 96 2.04 7.89 3.87
N GLY A 97 2.70 7.02 3.09
CA GLY A 97 3.18 7.31 1.74
C GLY A 97 4.60 7.89 1.68
N LEU A 98 5.31 7.96 2.81
CA LEU A 98 6.72 8.32 2.90
C LEU A 98 7.42 7.48 3.95
N GLU A 99 8.72 7.25 3.78
CA GLU A 99 9.57 6.67 4.82
C GLU A 99 9.84 7.71 5.91
N ILE A 100 9.53 7.36 7.16
CA ILE A 100 9.70 8.24 8.33
C ILE A 100 11.05 7.92 8.97
N SER A 101 12.01 8.86 8.87
CA SER A 101 13.35 8.69 9.43
C SER A 101 13.95 10.01 9.89
N LYS A 102 14.97 9.93 10.75
CA LYS A 102 15.67 11.14 11.27
C LYS A 102 16.34 11.94 10.16
N GLU A 103 16.83 11.25 9.15
CA GLU A 103 17.59 11.83 8.04
C GLU A 103 16.66 12.32 6.91
N GLY A 104 15.66 11.50 6.54
CA GLY A 104 14.79 11.75 5.39
C GLY A 104 13.64 12.72 5.69
N THR A 105 13.08 12.64 6.90
CA THR A 105 11.90 13.40 7.34
C THR A 105 12.08 13.99 8.75
N PRO A 106 13.13 14.80 8.98
CA PRO A 106 13.52 15.25 10.31
C PRO A 106 12.43 16.01 11.07
N GLU A 107 11.63 16.84 10.40
CA GLU A 107 10.56 17.61 11.07
C GLU A 107 9.37 16.71 11.43
N ILE A 108 8.99 15.76 10.58
CA ILE A 108 7.96 14.75 10.84
C ILE A 108 8.41 13.82 11.96
N TYR A 109 9.65 13.33 11.89
CA TYR A 109 10.23 12.46 12.93
C TYR A 109 10.22 13.16 14.30
N LYS A 110 10.71 14.38 14.36
CA LYS A 110 10.73 15.20 15.58
C LYS A 110 9.31 15.47 16.11
N PHE A 111 8.37 15.81 15.24
CA PHE A 111 6.96 16.00 15.58
C PHE A 111 6.38 14.77 16.28
N LEU A 112 6.60 13.58 15.71
CA LEU A 112 6.09 12.34 16.27
C LEU A 112 6.77 11.99 17.60
N VAL A 113 8.09 12.04 17.66
CA VAL A 113 8.84 11.67 18.89
C VAL A 113 8.48 12.59 20.07
N ASN A 114 8.42 13.91 19.86
CA ASN A 114 8.07 14.84 20.91
C ASN A 114 6.62 14.65 21.38
N SER A 115 5.69 14.45 20.44
CA SER A 115 4.28 14.23 20.74
C SER A 115 4.06 12.94 21.52
N LEU A 116 4.61 11.83 21.01
CA LEU A 116 4.47 10.52 21.64
C LEU A 116 5.15 10.46 23.00
N SER A 117 6.33 11.08 23.16
CA SER A 117 7.01 11.16 24.45
C SER A 117 6.21 11.97 25.47
N THR A 118 5.53 13.02 25.04
CA THR A 118 4.64 13.81 25.91
C THR A 118 3.43 13.00 26.34
N ILE A 119 2.76 12.32 25.39
CA ILE A 119 1.58 11.48 25.65
C ILE A 119 1.93 10.29 26.54
N ASP A 120 3.08 9.67 26.35
CA ASP A 120 3.51 8.45 27.05
C ASP A 120 3.57 8.63 28.58
N GLN A 121 3.82 9.84 29.06
CA GLN A 121 3.87 10.13 30.50
C GLN A 121 2.54 9.78 31.19
N THR A 122 1.41 9.92 30.48
CA THR A 122 0.06 9.77 31.04
C THR A 122 -0.31 8.36 31.48
N ARG A 123 0.35 7.33 30.94
CA ARG A 123 0.03 5.91 31.20
C ARG A 123 0.63 5.36 32.51
N VAL A 124 1.63 6.04 33.08
CA VAL A 124 2.40 5.52 34.20
C VAL A 124 1.54 5.40 35.46
N GLU A 125 0.83 6.47 35.81
CA GLU A 125 0.00 6.52 37.01
C GLU A 125 -1.19 5.53 36.96
N PRO A 126 -2.00 5.43 35.88
CA PRO A 126 -3.08 4.44 35.78
C PRO A 126 -2.58 2.99 35.87
N LYS A 127 -1.43 2.68 35.24
CA LYS A 127 -0.86 1.32 35.33
C LYS A 127 -0.52 0.94 36.77
N ALA A 128 0.08 1.83 37.52
CA ALA A 128 0.39 1.63 38.93
C ALA A 128 -0.85 1.57 39.80
N PHE A 129 -1.86 2.43 39.54
CA PHE A 129 -3.11 2.52 40.30
C PHE A 129 -3.98 1.25 40.17
N TYR A 130 -4.25 0.82 38.92
CA TYR A 130 -5.11 -0.35 38.68
C TYR A 130 -4.36 -1.67 38.86
N HIS A 131 -3.07 -1.70 38.63
CA HIS A 131 -2.22 -2.90 38.75
C HIS A 131 -2.87 -4.16 38.17
N ARG A 132 -3.54 -4.01 37.00
CA ARG A 132 -4.34 -5.07 36.38
C ARG A 132 -3.44 -6.19 35.86
N LYS A 133 -3.77 -7.44 36.19
CA LYS A 133 -3.04 -8.61 35.68
C LYS A 133 -3.25 -8.75 34.16
N ARG A 134 -2.15 -9.04 33.47
CA ARG A 134 -2.14 -9.31 32.03
C ARG A 134 -2.78 -10.67 31.70
N PRO A 135 -3.27 -10.91 30.47
CA PRO A 135 -3.84 -12.18 30.05
C PRO A 135 -2.91 -13.37 30.31
N PHE A 136 -1.65 -13.30 29.87
CA PHE A 136 -0.67 -14.36 30.02
C PHE A 136 -0.40 -14.70 31.51
N GLU A 137 -0.35 -13.73 32.39
CA GLU A 137 -0.20 -13.94 33.83
C GLU A 137 -1.43 -14.58 34.46
N ARG A 138 -2.65 -14.17 34.01
CA ARG A 138 -3.90 -14.69 34.53
C ARG A 138 -4.12 -16.15 34.16
N PHE A 139 -3.86 -16.49 32.88
CA PHE A 139 -4.03 -17.84 32.38
C PHE A 139 -2.79 -18.72 32.55
N ARG A 140 -1.66 -18.17 32.98
CA ARG A 140 -0.37 -18.85 33.07
C ARG A 140 0.05 -19.51 31.74
N GLU A 141 -0.14 -18.78 30.67
CA GLU A 141 0.17 -19.17 29.30
C GLU A 141 1.27 -18.26 28.74
N HIS A 142 2.07 -18.76 27.79
CA HIS A 142 3.04 -17.92 27.10
C HIS A 142 2.38 -16.99 26.09
N MET A 143 2.93 -15.79 25.98
CA MET A 143 2.63 -14.87 24.91
C MET A 143 3.21 -15.37 23.58
N LEU A 144 2.72 -14.82 22.43
CA LEU A 144 3.39 -15.00 21.14
C LEU A 144 4.83 -14.43 21.19
N THR A 145 5.02 -13.32 21.90
CA THR A 145 6.31 -12.64 22.11
C THR A 145 6.89 -12.97 23.47
N ILE A 146 7.32 -14.23 23.66
CA ILE A 146 7.81 -14.76 24.96
C ILE A 146 8.91 -13.88 25.57
N ASN A 147 9.79 -13.29 24.76
CA ASN A 147 10.89 -12.46 25.23
C ASN A 147 10.45 -11.19 25.97
N GLU A 148 9.23 -10.70 25.73
CA GLU A 148 8.67 -9.53 26.42
C GLU A 148 8.18 -9.87 27.84
N GLU A 149 7.83 -11.13 28.13
CA GLU A 149 7.19 -11.53 29.41
C GLU A 149 7.97 -11.07 30.62
N LYS A 150 9.29 -11.20 30.58
CA LYS A 150 10.18 -10.80 31.69
C LYS A 150 10.11 -9.31 32.01
N TYR A 151 9.75 -8.45 31.04
CA TYR A 151 9.63 -7.01 31.23
C TYR A 151 8.21 -6.58 31.58
N LEU A 152 7.22 -7.37 31.18
CA LEU A 152 5.80 -7.08 31.34
C LEU A 152 5.22 -7.72 32.61
N SER A 153 5.84 -8.79 33.12
CA SER A 153 5.40 -9.44 34.36
C SER A 153 5.44 -8.50 35.55
N GLY A 154 4.33 -8.39 36.25
CA GLY A 154 4.20 -7.50 37.41
C GLY A 154 3.96 -6.04 37.07
N GLU A 155 4.03 -5.64 35.80
CA GLU A 155 3.61 -4.32 35.35
C GLU A 155 2.11 -4.33 35.03
N GLY A 156 1.36 -3.34 35.50
CA GLY A 156 -0.09 -3.23 35.21
C GLY A 156 -0.40 -3.22 33.72
N SER A 157 -1.45 -3.97 33.29
CA SER A 157 -1.84 -4.03 31.87
C SER A 157 -2.62 -2.80 31.39
N TYR A 158 -3.35 -2.12 32.26
CA TYR A 158 -4.30 -1.06 31.92
C TYR A 158 -3.74 0.36 32.15
N PRO A 159 -3.81 1.24 31.14
CA PRO A 159 -4.09 1.01 29.72
C PRO A 159 -2.86 0.46 28.99
N SER A 160 -3.05 0.01 27.73
CA SER A 160 -1.96 -0.52 26.89
C SER A 160 -1.07 0.59 26.33
N GLY A 161 0.23 0.58 26.66
CA GLY A 161 1.17 1.57 26.16
C GLY A 161 1.44 1.48 24.66
N HIS A 162 1.66 0.27 24.12
CA HIS A 162 1.84 0.08 22.68
C HIS A 162 0.63 0.56 21.88
N SER A 163 -0.60 0.19 22.33
CA SER A 163 -1.82 0.61 21.64
C SER A 163 -2.01 2.14 21.70
N GLN A 164 -1.64 2.79 22.80
CA GLN A 164 -1.64 4.24 22.92
C GLN A 164 -0.70 4.89 21.90
N ARG A 165 0.56 4.41 21.82
CA ARG A 165 1.54 4.91 20.86
C ARG A 165 1.08 4.69 19.41
N GLY A 166 0.67 3.47 19.05
CA GLY A 166 0.23 3.18 17.70
C GLY A 166 -0.96 4.06 17.29
N TYR A 167 -2.00 4.15 18.13
CA TYR A 167 -3.17 4.94 17.78
C TYR A 167 -2.88 6.45 17.74
N ALA A 168 -2.03 6.96 18.66
CA ALA A 168 -1.59 8.35 18.64
C ALA A 168 -0.76 8.66 17.37
N THR A 169 0.11 7.74 16.94
CA THR A 169 0.84 7.88 15.68
C THR A 169 -0.10 8.01 14.49
N ALA A 170 -1.15 7.18 14.42
CA ALA A 170 -2.17 7.27 13.36
C ALA A 170 -2.88 8.63 13.36
N LEU A 171 -3.30 9.13 14.52
CA LEU A 171 -3.93 10.44 14.65
C LEU A 171 -3.01 11.57 14.18
N LEU A 172 -1.77 11.60 14.67
CA LEU A 172 -0.78 12.61 14.34
C LEU A 172 -0.40 12.61 12.85
N LEU A 173 -0.21 11.42 12.26
CA LEU A 173 0.07 11.30 10.83
C LEU A 173 -1.12 11.69 9.95
N THR A 174 -2.35 11.48 10.42
CA THR A 174 -3.56 11.95 9.73
C THR A 174 -3.60 13.47 9.65
N GLU A 175 -3.08 14.19 10.65
CA GLU A 175 -2.98 15.64 10.61
C GLU A 175 -1.92 16.14 9.61
N VAL A 176 -0.86 15.35 9.39
CA VAL A 176 0.19 15.65 8.41
C VAL A 176 -0.26 15.30 7.00
N ASN A 177 -0.87 14.11 6.81
CA ASN A 177 -1.40 13.61 5.53
C ASN A 177 -2.88 13.22 5.64
N PRO A 178 -3.81 14.17 5.59
CA PRO A 178 -5.24 13.88 5.71
C PRO A 178 -5.81 13.08 4.52
N ALA A 179 -5.13 13.05 3.37
CA ALA A 179 -5.58 12.27 2.22
C ALA A 179 -5.56 10.75 2.48
N ASN A 180 -4.69 10.30 3.38
CA ASN A 180 -4.55 8.89 3.75
C ASN A 180 -5.17 8.57 5.13
N ALA A 181 -6.06 9.41 5.64
CA ALA A 181 -6.66 9.27 6.97
C ALA A 181 -7.22 7.87 7.24
N ASP A 182 -8.01 7.34 6.32
CA ASP A 182 -8.68 6.04 6.50
C ASP A 182 -7.66 4.90 6.68
N THR A 183 -6.62 4.87 5.85
CA THR A 183 -5.58 3.82 5.91
C THR A 183 -4.69 3.95 7.14
N LEU A 184 -4.36 5.19 7.53
CA LEU A 184 -3.61 5.50 8.74
C LEU A 184 -4.40 5.07 9.99
N MET A 185 -5.68 5.44 10.08
CA MET A 185 -6.53 5.07 11.22
C MET A 185 -6.78 3.56 11.28
N ALA A 186 -6.98 2.89 10.15
CA ALA A 186 -7.09 1.43 10.09
C ALA A 186 -5.81 0.76 10.60
N ARG A 187 -4.61 1.28 10.24
CA ARG A 187 -3.33 0.76 10.75
C ARG A 187 -3.19 0.97 12.26
N GLY A 188 -3.57 2.15 12.77
CA GLY A 188 -3.57 2.43 14.20
C GLY A 188 -4.51 1.53 14.99
N TYR A 189 -5.67 1.20 14.42
CA TYR A 189 -6.60 0.25 15.01
C TYR A 189 -6.01 -1.16 15.08
N MET A 190 -5.43 -1.64 13.96
CA MET A 190 -4.77 -2.95 13.85
C MET A 190 -3.58 -3.08 14.82
N TYR A 191 -2.83 -1.99 15.04
CA TYR A 191 -1.70 -1.96 15.97
C TYR A 191 -2.14 -2.31 17.40
N GLY A 192 -3.29 -1.78 17.84
CA GLY A 192 -3.89 -2.14 19.11
C GLY A 192 -4.33 -3.61 19.18
N GLU A 193 -4.99 -4.14 18.13
CA GLU A 193 -5.40 -5.54 18.08
C GLU A 193 -4.21 -6.51 18.17
N SER A 194 -3.05 -6.12 17.65
CA SER A 194 -1.82 -6.89 17.76
C SER A 194 -1.45 -7.20 19.21
N ARG A 195 -1.76 -6.31 20.15
CA ARG A 195 -1.48 -6.54 21.58
C ARG A 195 -2.40 -7.58 22.22
N VAL A 196 -3.62 -7.74 21.69
CA VAL A 196 -4.52 -8.83 22.08
C VAL A 196 -4.03 -10.15 21.47
N ILE A 197 -3.62 -10.13 20.20
CA ILE A 197 -3.11 -11.31 19.48
C ILE A 197 -1.86 -11.88 20.15
N VAL A 198 -0.89 -11.04 20.50
CA VAL A 198 0.31 -11.53 21.22
C VAL A 198 -0.01 -11.98 22.64
N GLY A 199 -1.14 -11.60 23.24
CA GLY A 199 -1.56 -12.00 24.58
C GLY A 199 -1.05 -11.12 25.71
N ALA A 200 -0.56 -9.92 25.39
CA ALA A 200 -0.02 -8.96 26.36
C ALA A 200 -1.10 -8.14 27.07
N HIS A 201 -2.22 -7.90 26.39
CA HIS A 201 -3.28 -6.98 26.83
C HIS A 201 -4.67 -7.55 26.61
N TRP A 202 -5.62 -7.10 27.43
CA TRP A 202 -7.04 -7.29 27.24
C TRP A 202 -7.60 -6.33 26.20
N GLN A 203 -8.76 -6.65 25.60
CA GLN A 203 -9.40 -5.73 24.63
C GLN A 203 -9.72 -4.38 25.28
N SER A 204 -10.24 -4.38 26.50
CA SER A 204 -10.55 -3.16 27.24
C SER A 204 -9.31 -2.30 27.56
N ASP A 205 -8.11 -2.91 27.73
CA ASP A 205 -6.85 -2.15 27.87
C ASP A 205 -6.53 -1.39 26.56
N VAL A 206 -6.81 -2.03 25.42
CA VAL A 206 -6.60 -1.47 24.07
C VAL A 206 -7.59 -0.35 23.79
N ASP A 207 -8.88 -0.56 24.10
CA ASP A 207 -9.93 0.44 23.88
C ASP A 207 -9.71 1.68 24.74
N ALA A 208 -9.36 1.50 26.01
CA ALA A 208 -8.96 2.62 26.88
C ALA A 208 -7.75 3.38 26.33
N SER A 209 -6.79 2.66 25.71
CA SER A 209 -5.59 3.29 25.14
C SER A 209 -5.90 4.20 23.95
N ARG A 210 -6.92 3.89 23.17
CA ARG A 210 -7.38 4.77 22.08
C ARG A 210 -7.95 6.06 22.63
N LEU A 211 -8.70 6.00 23.74
CA LEU A 211 -9.15 7.20 24.47
C LEU A 211 -7.97 7.99 25.03
N CYS A 212 -6.97 7.31 25.62
CA CYS A 212 -5.75 7.95 26.10
C CYS A 212 -5.03 8.72 24.98
N ALA A 213 -4.88 8.10 23.82
CA ALA A 213 -4.27 8.72 22.64
C ALA A 213 -5.05 9.96 22.21
N ALA A 214 -6.38 9.86 22.08
CA ALA A 214 -7.24 10.97 21.67
C ALA A 214 -7.21 12.12 22.69
N ILE A 215 -7.29 11.82 23.98
CA ILE A 215 -7.18 12.83 25.08
C ILE A 215 -5.80 13.51 25.04
N GLY A 216 -4.74 12.72 24.84
CA GLY A 216 -3.38 13.23 24.75
C GLY A 216 -3.20 14.16 23.54
N VAL A 217 -3.62 13.75 22.35
CA VAL A 217 -3.55 14.57 21.13
C VAL A 217 -4.38 15.85 21.29
N ALA A 218 -5.60 15.75 21.82
CA ALA A 218 -6.43 16.92 22.08
C ALA A 218 -5.74 17.93 23.04
N ARG A 219 -5.03 17.45 24.06
CA ARG A 219 -4.25 18.31 24.96
C ARG A 219 -3.08 18.96 24.23
N LEU A 220 -2.37 18.22 23.36
CA LEU A 220 -1.24 18.77 22.58
C LEU A 220 -1.65 19.97 21.73
N HIS A 221 -2.85 20.00 21.17
CA HIS A 221 -3.38 21.12 20.38
C HIS A 221 -3.50 22.44 21.16
N THR A 222 -3.42 22.42 22.48
CA THR A 222 -3.41 23.65 23.30
C THR A 222 -2.00 24.21 23.48
N SER A 223 -0.96 23.54 22.95
CA SER A 223 0.44 24.02 23.00
C SER A 223 0.82 24.76 21.71
N PRO A 224 1.21 26.05 21.80
CA PRO A 224 1.73 26.76 20.64
C PRO A 224 2.96 26.07 19.99
N ALA A 225 3.84 25.49 20.82
CA ALA A 225 5.02 24.77 20.33
C ALA A 225 4.67 23.49 19.55
N PHE A 226 3.61 22.79 19.96
CA PHE A 226 3.09 21.64 19.19
C PHE A 226 2.54 22.09 17.83
N LEU A 227 1.73 23.16 17.80
CA LEU A 227 1.14 23.66 16.54
C LEU A 227 2.22 24.18 15.59
N GLU A 228 3.27 24.81 16.10
CA GLU A 228 4.42 25.20 15.29
C GLU A 228 5.14 23.99 14.68
N GLN A 229 5.39 22.94 15.48
CA GLN A 229 6.06 21.75 15.00
C GLN A 229 5.18 20.96 14.02
N LEU A 230 3.86 20.88 14.23
CA LEU A 230 2.90 20.33 13.29
C LEU A 230 2.96 21.06 11.93
N SER A 231 2.99 22.39 11.94
CA SER A 231 3.11 23.19 10.71
C SER A 231 4.42 22.89 9.96
N LYS A 232 5.55 22.69 10.68
CA LYS A 232 6.82 22.28 10.06
C LYS A 232 6.74 20.88 9.44
N ALA A 233 6.13 19.93 10.14
CA ALA A 233 5.92 18.57 9.65
C ALA A 233 5.04 18.55 8.39
N GLN A 234 3.96 19.33 8.37
CA GLN A 234 3.09 19.48 7.19
C GLN A 234 3.82 20.13 6.00
N ALA A 235 4.64 21.15 6.27
CA ALA A 235 5.44 21.80 5.24
C ALA A 235 6.50 20.86 4.66
N GLU A 236 7.15 20.06 5.51
CA GLU A 236 8.09 19.02 5.08
C GLU A 236 7.41 17.96 4.23
N PHE A 237 6.26 17.41 4.69
CA PHE A 237 5.48 16.45 3.94
C PHE A 237 5.09 17.00 2.55
N LYS A 238 4.52 18.22 2.51
CA LYS A 238 4.13 18.87 1.27
C LYS A 238 5.32 19.08 0.33
N ARG A 239 6.48 19.47 0.87
CA ARG A 239 7.72 19.65 0.10
C ARG A 239 8.20 18.31 -0.49
N LEU A 240 8.21 17.25 0.33
CA LEU A 240 8.67 15.93 -0.10
C LEU A 240 7.69 15.30 -1.10
N MET A 241 6.37 15.43 -0.86
CA MET A 241 5.34 15.00 -1.81
C MET A 241 5.32 15.85 -3.08
N GLY A 242 5.60 17.14 -2.99
CA GLY A 242 5.74 18.03 -4.17
C GLY A 242 7.08 17.86 -4.90
N ALA A 243 8.06 17.23 -4.26
CA ALA A 243 9.29 16.73 -4.85
C ALA A 243 9.17 15.26 -5.28
N LEU A 244 7.94 14.70 -5.26
CA LEU A 244 7.69 13.42 -5.91
C LEU A 244 8.30 13.50 -7.30
N SER A 245 9.07 12.49 -7.59
CA SER A 245 9.77 12.29 -8.84
C SER A 245 8.86 12.71 -10.00
N PRO A 246 9.38 13.34 -11.06
CA PRO A 246 8.63 13.57 -12.30
C PRO A 246 7.83 12.34 -12.78
N THR A 247 8.18 11.16 -12.26
CA THR A 247 7.52 9.89 -12.56
C THR A 247 6.13 9.72 -11.95
N ASP A 248 5.75 10.49 -10.93
CA ASP A 248 4.40 10.43 -10.32
C ASP A 248 3.46 11.54 -10.82
N ASP A 249 3.93 12.40 -11.71
CA ASP A 249 3.15 13.48 -12.30
C ASP A 249 2.33 12.99 -13.49
N ALA A 250 1.02 12.86 -13.29
CA ALA A 250 0.06 12.48 -14.32
C ALA A 250 -0.42 13.66 -15.18
N SER A 251 0.06 14.90 -14.97
CA SER A 251 -0.49 16.12 -15.61
C SER A 251 -0.42 16.10 -17.15
N GLN A 252 0.50 15.32 -17.73
CA GLN A 252 0.64 15.14 -19.17
C GLN A 252 -0.16 13.97 -19.74
N PHE A 253 -0.95 13.30 -18.90
CA PHE A 253 -1.79 12.17 -19.29
C PHE A 253 -3.25 12.56 -19.39
N VAL A 254 -4.00 11.74 -20.13
CA VAL A 254 -5.45 11.87 -20.27
C VAL A 254 -6.10 10.49 -20.27
N ASN A 255 -7.36 10.41 -19.87
CA ASN A 255 -8.15 9.21 -20.12
C ASN A 255 -8.40 9.09 -21.64
N ILE A 256 -8.17 7.92 -22.21
CA ILE A 256 -8.39 7.70 -23.66
C ILE A 256 -9.83 8.03 -24.04
N THR A 257 -10.81 7.72 -23.19
CA THR A 257 -12.23 7.99 -23.45
C THR A 257 -12.61 9.48 -23.49
N ASP A 258 -11.75 10.37 -22.98
CA ASP A 258 -11.98 11.82 -23.10
C ASP A 258 -11.59 12.34 -24.50
N VAL A 259 -10.77 11.57 -25.23
CA VAL A 259 -10.25 11.91 -26.57
C VAL A 259 -10.86 11.02 -27.66
N VAL A 260 -11.11 9.77 -27.34
CA VAL A 260 -11.78 8.76 -28.19
C VAL A 260 -13.00 8.22 -27.42
N PRO A 261 -14.14 8.95 -27.40
CA PRO A 261 -15.25 8.65 -26.50
C PRO A 261 -15.95 7.32 -26.78
N ASP A 262 -15.80 6.78 -27.98
CA ASP A 262 -16.39 5.51 -28.40
C ASP A 262 -15.41 4.34 -28.33
N ALA A 263 -14.20 4.53 -27.80
CA ALA A 263 -13.30 3.45 -27.52
C ALA A 263 -13.90 2.44 -26.52
N ILE A 264 -13.76 1.16 -26.82
CA ILE A 264 -14.21 0.09 -25.93
C ILE A 264 -13.03 -0.28 -25.02
N LEU A 265 -13.24 -0.22 -23.72
CA LEU A 265 -12.21 -0.58 -22.74
C LEU A 265 -12.46 -2.00 -22.22
N GLU A 266 -11.49 -2.88 -22.42
CA GLU A 266 -11.42 -4.20 -21.79
C GLU A 266 -10.07 -4.34 -21.08
N ILE A 267 -9.89 -3.54 -20.03
CA ILE A 267 -8.60 -3.43 -19.33
C ILE A 267 -8.29 -4.74 -18.61
N ARG A 268 -7.45 -5.56 -19.25
CA ARG A 268 -7.16 -6.93 -18.84
C ARG A 268 -6.51 -7.00 -17.47
N TYR A 269 -5.61 -6.08 -17.16
CA TYR A 269 -4.86 -6.09 -15.90
C TYR A 269 -5.65 -5.54 -14.71
N TYR A 270 -6.76 -4.87 -14.94
CA TYR A 270 -7.74 -4.57 -13.90
C TYR A 270 -8.60 -5.79 -13.54
N SER A 271 -8.84 -6.69 -14.46
CA SER A 271 -9.59 -7.93 -14.25
C SER A 271 -8.70 -9.08 -13.80
N THR A 272 -9.28 -10.25 -13.51
CA THR A 272 -8.56 -11.48 -13.25
C THR A 272 -8.28 -12.30 -14.52
N TYR A 273 -8.87 -11.91 -15.66
CA TYR A 273 -8.66 -12.59 -16.94
C TYR A 273 -7.44 -12.02 -17.67
N ASN A 274 -6.28 -12.32 -17.15
CA ASN A 274 -4.96 -12.00 -17.68
C ASN A 274 -3.99 -13.16 -17.37
N PHE A 275 -2.78 -13.11 -17.86
CA PHE A 275 -1.81 -14.21 -17.68
C PHE A 275 -1.35 -14.41 -16.22
N VAL A 276 -1.54 -13.42 -15.34
CA VAL A 276 -1.24 -13.51 -13.90
C VAL A 276 -2.37 -14.24 -13.15
N GLY A 277 -3.63 -14.10 -13.60
CA GLY A 277 -4.81 -14.69 -12.98
C GLY A 277 -5.39 -13.88 -11.82
N THR A 278 -4.83 -12.72 -11.52
CA THR A 278 -5.30 -11.77 -10.50
C THR A 278 -5.27 -10.36 -11.04
N ARG A 279 -5.94 -9.41 -10.34
CA ARG A 279 -5.76 -7.99 -10.64
C ARG A 279 -4.29 -7.61 -10.43
N VAL A 280 -3.74 -6.91 -11.40
CA VAL A 280 -2.34 -6.47 -11.36
C VAL A 280 -2.19 -5.22 -10.50
N ASP A 281 -1.10 -5.13 -9.75
CA ASP A 281 -0.80 -4.00 -8.90
C ASP A 281 -0.81 -2.68 -9.69
N GLY A 282 -1.35 -1.63 -9.05
CA GLY A 282 -1.44 -0.29 -9.67
C GLY A 282 -2.65 -0.07 -10.58
N TYR A 283 -3.45 -1.07 -10.94
CA TYR A 283 -4.72 -0.91 -11.65
C TYR A 283 -5.86 -0.74 -10.65
N LEU A 284 -6.22 0.50 -10.34
CA LEU A 284 -7.27 0.83 -9.36
C LEU A 284 -8.66 0.94 -10.01
N GLU A 285 -8.73 1.34 -11.28
CA GLU A 285 -9.96 1.49 -12.06
C GLU A 285 -9.79 0.92 -13.48
N PRO A 286 -10.89 0.49 -14.14
CA PRO A 286 -10.85 -0.06 -15.50
C PRO A 286 -10.78 1.05 -16.56
N VAL A 287 -9.80 1.93 -16.45
CA VAL A 287 -9.57 3.05 -17.38
C VAL A 287 -8.25 2.87 -18.14
N ALA A 288 -8.13 3.51 -19.28
CA ALA A 288 -6.93 3.54 -20.09
C ALA A 288 -6.37 4.96 -20.15
N LEU A 289 -5.11 5.14 -19.81
CA LEU A 289 -4.42 6.43 -19.80
C LEU A 289 -3.32 6.44 -20.86
N LEU A 290 -3.15 7.56 -21.54
CA LEU A 290 -2.01 7.83 -22.42
C LEU A 290 -1.50 9.26 -22.19
N THR A 291 -0.24 9.51 -22.58
CA THR A 291 0.21 10.89 -22.76
C THR A 291 -0.70 11.61 -23.74
N ARG A 292 -0.94 12.91 -23.53
CA ARG A 292 -1.78 13.74 -24.41
C ARG A 292 -1.41 13.53 -25.87
N GLN A 293 -0.14 13.58 -26.20
CA GLN A 293 0.34 13.44 -27.57
C GLN A 293 0.01 12.05 -28.18
N ALA A 294 0.14 10.98 -27.41
CA ALA A 294 -0.20 9.63 -27.87
C ALA A 294 -1.73 9.47 -28.03
N ALA A 295 -2.53 10.05 -27.14
CA ALA A 295 -3.98 10.04 -27.22
C ALA A 295 -4.49 10.82 -28.43
N ASP A 296 -3.92 11.97 -28.74
CA ASP A 296 -4.29 12.76 -29.93
C ASP A 296 -3.97 11.98 -31.23
N SER A 297 -2.81 11.30 -31.28
CA SER A 297 -2.47 10.40 -32.41
C SER A 297 -3.42 9.21 -32.49
N LEU A 298 -3.85 8.63 -31.36
CA LEU A 298 -4.81 7.54 -31.31
C LEU A 298 -6.21 7.98 -31.76
N CYS A 299 -6.60 9.22 -31.49
CA CYS A 299 -7.85 9.83 -32.02
C CYS A 299 -7.87 9.83 -33.53
N ALA A 300 -6.76 10.22 -34.16
CA ALA A 300 -6.64 10.22 -35.61
C ALA A 300 -6.68 8.78 -36.21
N VAL A 301 -6.12 7.79 -35.50
CA VAL A 301 -6.27 6.36 -35.85
C VAL A 301 -7.75 5.95 -35.79
N SER A 302 -8.46 6.32 -34.71
CA SER A 302 -9.87 6.01 -34.54
C SER A 302 -10.73 6.60 -35.66
N ASP A 303 -10.50 7.87 -36.01
CA ASP A 303 -11.25 8.56 -37.07
C ASP A 303 -11.03 7.92 -38.46
N ASP A 304 -9.85 7.40 -38.70
CA ASP A 304 -9.52 6.69 -39.95
C ASP A 304 -10.20 5.32 -40.03
N LEU A 305 -10.20 4.57 -38.93
CA LEU A 305 -10.79 3.25 -38.84
C LEU A 305 -12.31 3.29 -38.81
N LYS A 306 -12.92 4.33 -38.22
CA LYS A 306 -14.38 4.56 -38.29
C LYS A 306 -14.91 4.69 -39.73
N LYS A 307 -14.16 5.30 -40.60
CA LYS A 307 -14.54 5.39 -42.06
C LYS A 307 -14.57 4.02 -42.74
N GLN A 308 -13.89 3.04 -42.15
CA GLN A 308 -13.83 1.66 -42.60
C GLN A 308 -14.81 0.75 -41.83
N GLY A 309 -15.59 1.29 -40.88
CA GLY A 309 -16.58 0.55 -40.10
C GLY A 309 -16.03 -0.07 -38.80
N TYR A 310 -14.87 0.38 -38.31
CA TYR A 310 -14.25 -0.15 -37.10
C TYR A 310 -14.18 0.86 -35.96
N ARG A 311 -14.30 0.39 -34.74
CA ARG A 311 -13.96 1.08 -33.50
C ARG A 311 -12.72 0.48 -32.88
N LEU A 312 -12.05 1.21 -32.00
CA LEU A 312 -10.93 0.71 -31.22
C LEU A 312 -11.43 -0.03 -29.97
N LYS A 313 -10.82 -1.15 -29.65
CA LYS A 313 -10.96 -1.86 -28.38
C LYS A 313 -9.58 -1.94 -27.72
N ILE A 314 -9.48 -1.40 -26.50
CA ILE A 314 -8.22 -1.22 -25.78
C ILE A 314 -8.11 -2.30 -24.68
N PHE A 315 -6.99 -3.01 -24.64
CA PHE A 315 -6.67 -4.03 -23.64
C PHE A 315 -5.77 -3.47 -22.53
N ASP A 316 -4.79 -2.63 -22.91
CA ASP A 316 -3.89 -1.93 -22.01
C ASP A 316 -3.35 -0.65 -22.65
N ALA A 317 -2.89 0.30 -21.80
CA ALA A 317 -2.28 1.54 -22.25
C ALA A 317 -1.13 1.91 -21.31
N TYR A 318 -1.17 3.02 -20.59
CA TYR A 318 -0.21 3.27 -19.54
C TYR A 318 -0.26 2.15 -18.48
N ARG A 319 0.92 1.65 -18.09
CA ARG A 319 1.14 0.60 -17.10
C ARG A 319 2.16 1.10 -16.09
N PRO A 320 1.80 1.29 -14.80
CA PRO A 320 2.74 1.79 -13.81
C PRO A 320 3.88 0.80 -13.53
N GLN A 321 5.02 1.28 -13.04
CA GLN A 321 6.16 0.42 -12.74
C GLN A 321 5.81 -0.70 -11.75
N CYS A 322 4.97 -0.46 -10.74
CA CYS A 322 4.54 -1.49 -9.79
C CYS A 322 3.81 -2.68 -10.46
N ALA A 323 3.13 -2.44 -11.59
CA ALA A 323 2.53 -3.52 -12.38
C ALA A 323 3.60 -4.38 -13.09
N VAL A 324 4.62 -3.74 -13.62
CA VAL A 324 5.78 -4.44 -14.21
C VAL A 324 6.49 -5.28 -13.15
N ASP A 325 6.71 -4.70 -11.97
CA ASP A 325 7.30 -5.40 -10.82
C ASP A 325 6.42 -6.60 -10.37
N HIS A 326 5.09 -6.48 -10.46
CA HIS A 326 4.19 -7.60 -10.21
C HIS A 326 4.41 -8.74 -11.23
N PHE A 327 4.55 -8.43 -12.52
CA PHE A 327 4.85 -9.45 -13.55
C PHE A 327 6.18 -10.15 -13.28
N VAL A 328 7.20 -9.41 -12.85
CA VAL A 328 8.51 -9.97 -12.47
C VAL A 328 8.37 -10.93 -11.28
N ARG A 329 7.66 -10.52 -10.22
CA ARG A 329 7.41 -11.39 -9.06
C ARG A 329 6.59 -12.63 -9.43
N TRP A 330 5.56 -12.45 -10.23
CA TRP A 330 4.74 -13.56 -10.74
C TRP A 330 5.57 -14.54 -11.58
N ALA A 331 6.43 -14.07 -12.48
CA ALA A 331 7.26 -14.90 -13.33
C ALA A 331 8.31 -15.72 -12.54
N ALA A 332 8.72 -15.23 -11.36
CA ALA A 332 9.65 -15.92 -10.47
C ALA A 332 9.03 -17.15 -9.76
N ASP A 333 7.69 -17.18 -9.59
CA ASP A 333 7.00 -18.33 -9.00
C ASP A 333 6.69 -19.39 -10.10
N VAL A 334 7.58 -20.32 -10.28
CA VAL A 334 7.44 -21.38 -11.33
C VAL A 334 6.32 -22.37 -11.05
N ASN A 335 5.75 -22.39 -9.83
CA ASN A 335 4.70 -23.34 -9.45
C ASN A 335 3.28 -22.84 -9.78
N ASP A 336 3.09 -21.53 -9.93
CA ASP A 336 1.81 -20.98 -10.35
C ASP A 336 1.58 -21.26 -11.85
N THR A 337 0.69 -22.16 -12.17
CA THR A 337 0.33 -22.56 -13.54
C THR A 337 -1.13 -22.31 -13.88
N LEU A 338 -1.84 -21.52 -13.04
CA LEU A 338 -3.29 -21.30 -13.14
C LEU A 338 -3.72 -20.86 -14.54
N MET A 339 -3.05 -19.86 -15.09
CA MET A 339 -3.40 -19.26 -16.38
C MET A 339 -2.62 -19.83 -17.56
N LYS A 340 -1.73 -20.80 -17.32
CA LYS A 340 -0.90 -21.42 -18.35
C LYS A 340 -1.71 -21.96 -19.54
N PRO A 341 -2.80 -22.72 -19.36
CA PRO A 341 -3.58 -23.27 -20.48
C PRO A 341 -4.17 -22.20 -21.41
N TYR A 342 -4.36 -20.98 -20.90
CA TYR A 342 -5.06 -19.91 -21.61
C TYR A 342 -4.14 -18.91 -22.29
N PHE A 343 -2.89 -18.74 -21.80
CA PHE A 343 -1.99 -17.70 -22.29
C PHE A 343 -0.62 -18.21 -22.74
N TYR A 344 -0.09 -19.29 -22.13
CA TYR A 344 1.28 -19.77 -22.41
C TYR A 344 1.43 -21.30 -22.31
N PRO A 345 0.55 -22.09 -22.97
CA PRO A 345 0.53 -23.56 -22.79
C PRO A 345 1.86 -24.22 -23.16
N ASP A 346 2.53 -23.70 -24.19
CA ASP A 346 3.75 -24.26 -24.74
C ASP A 346 5.04 -23.60 -24.24
N VAL A 347 4.93 -22.53 -23.42
CA VAL A 347 6.09 -21.81 -22.93
C VAL A 347 6.36 -22.15 -21.47
N PRO A 348 7.53 -22.68 -21.12
CA PRO A 348 7.96 -22.83 -19.74
C PRO A 348 8.14 -21.44 -19.08
N ARG A 349 7.67 -21.30 -17.85
CA ARG A 349 7.65 -20.01 -17.14
C ARG A 349 9.04 -19.42 -16.92
N ASP A 350 10.03 -20.26 -16.63
CA ASP A 350 11.44 -19.89 -16.49
C ASP A 350 12.07 -19.32 -17.78
N LYS A 351 11.38 -19.43 -18.91
CA LYS A 351 11.83 -18.90 -20.20
C LYS A 351 11.19 -17.59 -20.62
N LEU A 352 10.19 -17.09 -19.86
CA LEU A 352 9.41 -15.90 -20.23
C LEU A 352 10.30 -14.65 -20.43
N PHE A 353 11.25 -14.42 -19.51
CA PHE A 353 12.23 -13.33 -19.65
C PHE A 353 13.15 -13.52 -20.86
N LYS A 354 13.69 -14.72 -21.02
CA LYS A 354 14.62 -15.02 -22.12
C LYS A 354 13.99 -14.89 -23.50
N LEU A 355 12.68 -15.16 -23.58
CA LEU A 355 11.90 -15.08 -24.83
C LEU A 355 11.30 -13.69 -25.07
N GLY A 356 11.49 -12.74 -24.14
CA GLY A 356 11.05 -11.37 -24.30
C GLY A 356 9.58 -11.09 -23.95
N TYR A 357 8.84 -12.10 -23.43
CA TYR A 357 7.43 -11.91 -23.03
C TYR A 357 7.27 -11.12 -21.73
N ILE A 358 8.25 -11.17 -20.84
CA ILE A 358 8.30 -10.37 -19.60
C ILE A 358 9.61 -9.59 -19.57
N ALA A 359 9.54 -8.31 -19.25
CA ALA A 359 10.68 -7.42 -19.14
C ALA A 359 10.63 -6.62 -17.82
N GLU A 360 11.79 -6.25 -17.27
CA GLU A 360 11.91 -5.39 -16.09
C GLU A 360 11.55 -3.92 -16.36
N LYS A 361 11.54 -3.53 -17.63
CA LYS A 361 11.16 -2.18 -18.10
C LYS A 361 10.20 -2.32 -19.28
N SER A 362 9.08 -1.61 -19.24
CA SER A 362 8.05 -1.66 -20.26
C SER A 362 7.90 -0.35 -21.00
N GLY A 363 7.64 -0.40 -22.31
CA GLY A 363 7.23 0.77 -23.10
C GLY A 363 5.96 1.43 -22.58
N HIS A 364 5.03 0.64 -22.05
CA HIS A 364 3.78 1.11 -21.46
C HIS A 364 4.00 2.06 -20.28
N THR A 365 5.05 1.82 -19.48
CA THR A 365 5.36 2.64 -18.30
C THR A 365 5.78 4.08 -18.68
N ARG A 366 6.14 4.32 -19.94
CA ARG A 366 6.44 5.66 -20.49
C ARG A 366 5.19 6.40 -20.99
N GLY A 367 4.02 5.76 -20.96
CA GLY A 367 2.72 6.38 -21.23
C GLY A 367 2.37 6.63 -22.69
N SER A 368 3.14 6.12 -23.65
CA SER A 368 2.89 6.32 -25.08
C SER A 368 2.77 5.02 -25.86
N THR A 369 2.49 3.94 -25.15
CA THR A 369 2.26 2.59 -25.71
C THR A 369 0.83 2.15 -25.43
N VAL A 370 0.21 1.48 -26.39
CA VAL A 370 -1.16 0.97 -26.29
C VAL A 370 -1.25 -0.42 -26.91
N ASP A 371 -1.99 -1.31 -26.23
CA ASP A 371 -2.39 -2.64 -26.72
C ASP A 371 -3.86 -2.61 -27.10
N LEU A 372 -4.16 -2.91 -28.35
CA LEU A 372 -5.51 -2.73 -28.90
C LEU A 372 -5.84 -3.69 -30.03
N THR A 373 -7.14 -3.77 -30.32
CA THR A 373 -7.70 -4.48 -31.47
C THR A 373 -8.81 -3.69 -32.13
N LEU A 374 -9.39 -4.23 -33.20
CA LEU A 374 -10.54 -3.69 -33.93
C LEU A 374 -11.84 -4.30 -33.39
N PHE A 375 -12.88 -3.48 -33.38
CA PHE A 375 -14.26 -3.89 -33.13
C PHE A 375 -15.11 -3.50 -34.33
N ASP A 376 -15.73 -4.47 -34.98
CA ASP A 376 -16.55 -4.28 -36.18
C ASP A 376 -17.91 -3.69 -35.79
N MET A 377 -18.26 -2.54 -36.36
CA MET A 377 -19.48 -1.80 -36.03
C MET A 377 -20.74 -2.44 -36.63
N ALA A 378 -20.61 -3.23 -37.69
CA ALA A 378 -21.77 -3.84 -38.36
C ALA A 378 -22.17 -5.15 -37.67
N THR A 379 -21.20 -5.91 -37.20
CA THR A 379 -21.44 -7.18 -36.52
C THR A 379 -21.50 -7.05 -34.99
N GLU A 380 -21.10 -5.88 -34.45
CA GLU A 380 -20.95 -5.64 -33.01
C GLU A 380 -20.08 -6.68 -32.31
N LYS A 381 -18.97 -7.06 -32.94
CA LYS A 381 -18.02 -8.06 -32.43
C LYS A 381 -16.58 -7.59 -32.57
N GLU A 382 -15.73 -8.14 -31.71
CA GLU A 382 -14.28 -8.04 -31.88
C GLU A 382 -13.88 -8.72 -33.19
N VAL A 383 -12.99 -8.06 -33.94
CA VAL A 383 -12.48 -8.59 -35.20
C VAL A 383 -11.52 -9.74 -34.89
N ASP A 384 -11.71 -10.85 -35.57
CA ASP A 384 -10.87 -12.03 -35.39
C ASP A 384 -9.45 -11.81 -35.95
N MET A 385 -8.50 -11.72 -35.04
CA MET A 385 -7.08 -11.53 -35.37
C MET A 385 -6.28 -12.84 -35.41
N GLY A 386 -6.94 -14.00 -35.23
CA GLY A 386 -6.29 -15.30 -35.24
C GLY A 386 -5.44 -15.62 -34.01
N GLY A 387 -5.68 -14.90 -32.92
CA GLY A 387 -5.01 -15.11 -31.64
C GLY A 387 -5.52 -14.10 -30.60
N THR A 388 -5.57 -14.52 -29.34
CA THR A 388 -6.01 -13.64 -28.24
C THR A 388 -4.88 -12.74 -27.78
N PHE A 389 -5.26 -11.61 -27.17
CA PHE A 389 -4.33 -10.73 -26.45
C PHE A 389 -3.56 -11.50 -25.36
N ASP A 390 -2.28 -11.20 -25.18
CA ASP A 390 -1.36 -11.86 -24.24
C ASP A 390 -1.10 -13.35 -24.50
N TRP A 391 -1.32 -13.83 -25.70
CA TRP A 391 -0.90 -15.17 -26.05
C TRP A 391 0.62 -15.24 -26.26
N PHE A 392 1.33 -15.95 -25.39
CA PHE A 392 2.80 -16.14 -25.48
C PHE A 392 3.15 -17.26 -26.45
N GLY A 393 3.15 -16.95 -27.72
CA GLY A 393 3.46 -17.86 -28.82
C GLY A 393 3.77 -17.13 -30.11
N LYS A 394 4.41 -17.82 -31.05
CA LYS A 394 4.82 -17.23 -32.33
C LYS A 394 3.63 -16.70 -33.14
N GLU A 395 2.45 -17.24 -32.90
CA GLU A 395 1.20 -16.81 -33.54
C GLU A 395 0.86 -15.34 -33.23
N SER A 396 1.39 -14.79 -32.15
CA SER A 396 1.23 -13.37 -31.78
C SER A 396 2.15 -12.44 -32.57
N HIS A 397 3.20 -12.96 -33.19
CA HIS A 397 4.12 -12.11 -33.94
C HIS A 397 3.44 -11.53 -35.19
N PRO A 398 3.66 -10.23 -35.50
CA PRO A 398 3.07 -9.59 -36.69
C PRO A 398 3.45 -10.24 -38.03
N ASP A 399 4.63 -10.87 -38.11
CA ASP A 399 5.12 -11.57 -39.31
C ASP A 399 4.64 -13.04 -39.40
N PHE A 400 3.96 -13.53 -38.36
CA PHE A 400 3.35 -14.86 -38.41
C PHE A 400 2.19 -14.85 -39.41
N GLY A 401 2.31 -15.67 -40.42
CA GLY A 401 1.32 -15.72 -41.49
C GLY A 401 1.61 -14.84 -42.70
N GLY A 402 2.71 -14.09 -42.73
CA GLY A 402 3.04 -13.30 -43.89
C GLY A 402 4.12 -12.22 -43.68
N ASN A 403 4.25 -11.35 -44.66
CA ASN A 403 5.15 -10.22 -44.58
C ASN A 403 4.37 -8.95 -44.17
N PRO A 404 4.52 -8.44 -42.92
CA PRO A 404 3.76 -7.30 -42.45
C PRO A 404 4.12 -5.96 -43.10
N ASN A 405 5.24 -5.90 -43.86
CA ASN A 405 5.64 -4.68 -44.57
C ASN A 405 5.05 -4.61 -45.99
N THR A 406 4.62 -5.73 -46.56
CA THR A 406 4.02 -5.80 -47.88
C THR A 406 2.56 -6.23 -47.84
N GLY A 407 2.04 -6.62 -46.67
CA GLY A 407 0.70 -7.19 -46.51
C GLY A 407 0.52 -8.56 -47.18
N LYS A 408 1.60 -9.19 -47.65
CA LYS A 408 1.53 -10.45 -48.40
C LYS A 408 1.38 -11.62 -47.43
N TYR A 409 0.22 -12.29 -47.47
CA TYR A 409 -0.05 -13.50 -46.70
C TYR A 409 0.79 -14.69 -47.19
N LYS A 410 1.22 -15.51 -46.26
CA LYS A 410 1.86 -16.81 -46.49
C LYS A 410 1.02 -17.88 -45.79
N PRO A 411 0.45 -18.84 -46.55
CA PRO A 411 -0.38 -19.91 -46.00
C PRO A 411 0.33 -20.67 -44.86
N ASN A 412 -0.41 -20.91 -43.80
CA ASN A 412 -0.02 -21.71 -42.63
C ASN A 412 -1.26 -22.35 -42.01
N ASP A 413 -1.10 -23.20 -40.99
CA ASP A 413 -2.15 -23.99 -40.36
C ASP A 413 -2.72 -23.33 -39.08
N ARG A 414 -2.28 -22.11 -38.75
CA ARG A 414 -2.62 -21.43 -37.49
C ARG A 414 -3.52 -20.20 -37.67
N ILE A 415 -3.23 -19.35 -38.67
CA ILE A 415 -4.05 -18.19 -38.98
C ILE A 415 -4.45 -18.16 -40.44
N THR A 416 -5.64 -17.65 -40.71
CA THR A 416 -6.18 -17.51 -42.07
C THR A 416 -5.66 -16.25 -42.77
N ALA A 417 -5.88 -16.16 -44.08
CA ALA A 417 -5.58 -14.94 -44.82
C ALA A 417 -6.39 -13.73 -44.35
N GLU A 418 -7.64 -13.95 -43.95
CA GLU A 418 -8.51 -12.91 -43.39
C GLU A 418 -7.99 -12.37 -42.04
N GLN A 419 -7.61 -13.26 -41.13
CA GLN A 419 -7.03 -12.89 -39.83
C GLN A 419 -5.73 -12.11 -40.01
N PHE A 420 -4.87 -12.52 -40.91
CA PHE A 420 -3.66 -11.77 -41.25
C PHE A 420 -4.00 -10.39 -41.85
N HIS A 421 -4.98 -10.32 -42.75
CA HIS A 421 -5.44 -9.07 -43.35
C HIS A 421 -6.00 -8.12 -42.26
N ASN A 422 -6.78 -8.63 -41.33
CA ASN A 422 -7.34 -7.85 -40.20
C ASN A 422 -6.22 -7.21 -39.36
N ARG A 423 -5.13 -7.93 -39.05
CA ARG A 423 -3.92 -7.39 -38.40
C ARG A 423 -3.29 -6.27 -39.23
N MET A 424 -3.28 -6.39 -40.55
CA MET A 424 -2.70 -5.38 -41.46
C MET A 424 -3.54 -4.10 -41.47
N ILE A 425 -4.88 -4.18 -41.44
CA ILE A 425 -5.76 -2.99 -41.30
C ILE A 425 -5.38 -2.19 -40.06
N LEU A 426 -5.31 -2.83 -38.89
CA LEU A 426 -4.90 -2.18 -37.66
C LEU A 426 -3.49 -1.59 -37.77
N ARG A 427 -2.54 -2.40 -38.19
CA ARG A 427 -1.12 -2.01 -38.31
C ARG A 427 -0.93 -0.79 -39.23
N GLU A 428 -1.56 -0.78 -40.39
CA GLU A 428 -1.45 0.32 -41.36
C GLU A 428 -2.04 1.61 -40.82
N ALA A 429 -3.17 1.54 -40.12
CA ALA A 429 -3.76 2.72 -39.50
C ALA A 429 -2.82 3.28 -38.39
N MET A 430 -2.28 2.44 -37.52
CA MET A 430 -1.35 2.85 -36.49
C MET A 430 -0.07 3.45 -37.07
N LEU A 431 0.52 2.84 -38.08
CA LEU A 431 1.72 3.34 -38.76
C LEU A 431 1.53 4.71 -39.39
N ARG A 432 0.36 4.97 -40.05
CA ARG A 432 0.01 6.27 -40.66
C ARG A 432 -0.03 7.40 -39.66
N HIS A 433 -0.47 7.11 -38.43
CA HIS A 433 -0.64 8.11 -37.38
C HIS A 433 0.50 8.12 -36.35
N GLY A 434 1.70 7.66 -36.79
CA GLY A 434 2.94 7.89 -36.03
C GLY A 434 3.29 6.85 -35.01
N PHE A 435 2.57 5.75 -34.90
CA PHE A 435 2.95 4.63 -34.04
C PHE A 435 3.95 3.69 -34.73
N LYS A 436 4.67 2.93 -33.94
CA LYS A 436 5.55 1.84 -34.37
C LYS A 436 5.15 0.54 -33.65
N PRO A 437 5.11 -0.61 -34.35
CA PRO A 437 4.86 -1.90 -33.74
C PRO A 437 6.11 -2.49 -33.12
N ILE A 438 5.97 -3.59 -32.36
CA ILE A 438 7.08 -4.48 -32.00
C ILE A 438 7.02 -5.78 -32.81
N GLY A 439 8.04 -6.62 -32.67
CA GLY A 439 8.19 -7.85 -33.45
C GLY A 439 7.43 -9.06 -32.87
N GLU A 440 7.06 -9.01 -31.61
CA GLU A 440 6.54 -10.14 -30.83
C GLU A 440 5.01 -10.13 -30.70
N GLU A 441 4.35 -8.95 -30.88
CA GLU A 441 2.93 -8.76 -30.55
C GLU A 441 2.22 -7.93 -31.61
N TRP A 442 1.16 -8.48 -32.22
CA TRP A 442 0.40 -7.79 -33.28
C TRP A 442 -0.46 -6.63 -32.75
N TRP A 443 -0.77 -6.61 -31.46
CA TRP A 443 -1.62 -5.62 -30.79
C TRP A 443 -0.85 -4.42 -30.23
N HIS A 444 0.49 -4.53 -30.09
CA HIS A 444 1.32 -3.58 -29.36
C HIS A 444 1.90 -2.48 -30.26
N PHE A 445 1.63 -1.22 -29.90
CA PHE A 445 2.09 -0.07 -30.63
C PHE A 445 2.55 1.05 -29.71
N THR A 446 3.74 1.61 -29.99
CA THR A 446 4.33 2.73 -29.28
C THR A 446 4.42 3.94 -30.20
N LEU A 447 4.11 5.16 -29.72
CA LEU A 447 4.31 6.38 -30.48
C LEU A 447 5.79 6.59 -30.82
N LYS A 448 6.12 6.91 -32.09
CA LYS A 448 7.53 7.05 -32.54
C LYS A 448 8.27 8.16 -31.81
N ASN A 449 7.61 9.31 -31.65
CA ASN A 449 8.17 10.49 -30.99
C ASN A 449 7.49 10.66 -29.62
N GLU A 450 7.64 9.67 -28.75
CA GLU A 450 7.09 9.72 -27.40
C GLU A 450 7.70 10.87 -26.59
N PRO A 451 6.90 11.64 -25.81
CA PRO A 451 7.39 12.80 -25.07
C PRO A 451 8.31 12.43 -23.91
N PHE A 452 8.24 11.19 -23.42
CA PHE A 452 8.97 10.71 -22.25
C PHE A 452 9.74 9.41 -22.55
N PRO A 453 10.74 9.41 -23.45
CA PRO A 453 11.40 8.18 -23.90
C PRO A 453 12.21 7.48 -22.80
N ASP A 454 12.59 8.20 -21.73
CA ASP A 454 13.45 7.72 -20.64
C ASP A 454 12.77 7.80 -19.26
N THR A 455 11.49 8.20 -19.19
CA THR A 455 10.75 8.33 -17.93
C THR A 455 9.81 7.17 -17.74
N TYR A 456 9.98 6.42 -16.65
CA TYR A 456 9.12 5.30 -16.25
C TYR A 456 8.23 5.76 -15.11
N PHE A 457 6.94 5.96 -15.40
CA PHE A 457 5.98 6.53 -14.47
C PHE A 457 5.52 5.51 -13.42
N THR A 458 5.11 6.03 -12.25
CA THR A 458 4.80 5.23 -11.06
C THR A 458 3.39 5.44 -10.52
N PHE A 459 2.66 6.48 -10.97
CA PHE A 459 1.30 6.75 -10.51
C PHE A 459 0.31 5.63 -10.94
N PRO A 460 -0.72 5.33 -10.12
CA PRO A 460 -1.65 4.25 -10.41
C PRO A 460 -2.61 4.58 -11.56
N VAL A 461 -3.11 3.54 -12.22
CA VAL A 461 -4.16 3.66 -13.25
C VAL A 461 -5.51 3.88 -12.56
N LYS A 462 -5.99 5.09 -12.64
CA LYS A 462 -7.32 5.54 -12.20
C LYS A 462 -7.77 6.73 -13.04
N LYS A 463 -9.03 7.09 -12.98
CA LYS A 463 -9.54 8.27 -13.66
C LYS A 463 -8.80 9.53 -13.19
N LEU A 464 -8.34 10.34 -14.16
CA LEU A 464 -7.63 11.60 -13.93
C LEU A 464 -8.59 12.77 -13.77
#